data_fb61b7fc1d2a6b322888a12ecc9089e4
#
_entry.id   fb61b7fc1d2a6b322888a12ecc9089e4
#
_cell.length_a   1.000
_cell.length_b   1.000
_cell.length_c   1.000
_cell.angle_alpha   90.00
_cell.angle_beta   90.00
_cell.angle_gamma   90.00
#
_symmetry.space_group_name_H-M   'P 1'
#
loop_
_entity.id
_entity.type
_entity.pdbx_description
1 polymer ?
#
loop_
_entity_poly.entity_id
_entity_poly.type
_entity_poly.pdbx_seq_one_letter_code
_entity_poly.pdbx_strand_id
1 'polypeptide(L)'
;MHNLEMLPDMIRAAKEMGSPIIIQTSIDTAKYIGYNVIVAVVKELANSMLVDVALHLDHAKDFDAIKDAIDAGYSSVMFDGSSLPFKENIEKTRLVVEFAHARGVSVEGELGTIGGTEEGVSVSEEDKEYTRPADAVTFVRETGVDVLAVGIGTNHGQFKSKTNVKIPLLKEIHSVVDVPLVIHGGTGVKEED
;
A
#
# COMPACT_ATOMS: atom_id res chain seq x y z
N MET A 1 9.03 -1.51 6.48
CA MET A 1 10.19 -1.55 7.39
C MET A 1 10.12 -0.40 8.38
N HIS A 2 10.73 -0.53 9.57
CA HIS A 2 10.72 0.53 10.61
C HIS A 2 12.11 1.09 10.92
N ASN A 3 13.18 0.41 10.51
CA ASN A 3 14.56 0.86 10.68
C ASN A 3 15.46 0.32 9.54
N LEU A 4 16.64 0.93 9.38
CA LEU A 4 17.55 0.59 8.27
C LEU A 4 18.21 -0.78 8.45
N GLU A 5 18.36 -1.25 9.69
CA GLU A 5 19.03 -2.53 10.00
C GLU A 5 18.27 -3.74 9.45
N MET A 6 16.97 -3.59 9.17
CA MET A 6 16.16 -4.65 8.57
C MET A 6 16.47 -4.87 7.08
N LEU A 7 16.90 -3.81 6.36
CA LEU A 7 17.03 -3.83 4.90
C LEU A 7 17.97 -4.91 4.35
N PRO A 8 19.20 -5.10 4.91
CA PRO A 8 20.13 -6.09 4.37
C PRO A 8 19.55 -7.50 4.39
N ASP A 9 18.83 -7.87 5.46
CA ASP A 9 18.26 -9.21 5.60
C ASP A 9 17.01 -9.39 4.73
N MET A 10 16.17 -8.37 4.60
CA MET A 10 15.00 -8.40 3.71
C MET A 10 15.41 -8.59 2.25
N ILE A 11 16.39 -7.82 1.76
CA ILE A 11 16.87 -7.91 0.38
C ILE A 11 17.65 -9.21 0.15
N ARG A 12 18.40 -9.70 1.16
CA ARG A 12 19.07 -11.00 1.08
C ARG A 12 18.07 -12.15 0.96
N ALA A 13 16.99 -12.14 1.73
CA ALA A 13 15.93 -13.13 1.63
C ALA A 13 15.30 -13.14 0.23
N ALA A 14 15.01 -11.97 -0.34
CA ALA A 14 14.53 -11.84 -1.72
C ALA A 14 15.50 -12.45 -2.73
N LYS A 15 16.80 -12.16 -2.59
CA LYS A 15 17.85 -12.76 -3.42
C LYS A 15 17.88 -14.28 -3.33
N GLU A 16 17.86 -14.84 -2.12
CA GLU A 16 17.88 -16.29 -1.89
C GLU A 16 16.66 -16.98 -2.50
N MET A 17 15.52 -16.31 -2.50
CA MET A 17 14.28 -16.80 -3.11
C MET A 17 14.19 -16.54 -4.61
N GLY A 18 15.14 -15.78 -5.21
CA GLY A 18 15.07 -15.38 -6.62
C GLY A 18 13.84 -14.54 -6.96
N SER A 19 13.37 -13.73 -6.02
CA SER A 19 12.13 -12.94 -6.12
C SER A 19 12.42 -11.45 -6.00
N PRO A 20 11.72 -10.57 -6.76
CA PRO A 20 11.69 -9.16 -6.46
C PRO A 20 11.02 -8.90 -5.11
N ILE A 21 11.23 -7.70 -4.54
CA ILE A 21 10.65 -7.31 -3.26
C ILE A 21 10.15 -5.87 -3.30
N ILE A 22 9.04 -5.62 -2.60
CA ILE A 22 8.55 -4.26 -2.30
C ILE A 22 8.96 -3.93 -0.87
N ILE A 23 9.75 -2.87 -0.71
CA ILE A 23 10.12 -2.30 0.59
C ILE A 23 9.18 -1.15 0.88
N GLN A 24 8.39 -1.27 1.94
CA GLN A 24 7.41 -0.26 2.34
C GLN A 24 7.89 0.53 3.56
N THR A 25 7.57 1.82 3.57
CA THR A 25 7.75 2.71 4.73
C THR A 25 6.49 3.53 4.94
N SER A 26 6.07 3.66 6.19
CA SER A 26 5.08 4.66 6.54
C SER A 26 5.65 6.08 6.48
N ILE A 27 4.78 7.09 6.49
CA ILE A 27 5.18 8.51 6.54
C ILE A 27 6.07 8.79 7.76
N ASP A 28 5.68 8.28 8.93
CA ASP A 28 6.42 8.51 10.17
C ASP A 28 7.81 7.91 10.12
N THR A 29 7.94 6.69 9.60
CA THR A 29 9.24 6.05 9.40
C THR A 29 10.09 6.83 8.40
N ALA A 30 9.50 7.27 7.28
CA ALA A 30 10.20 8.03 6.25
C ALA A 30 10.67 9.40 6.75
N LYS A 31 9.85 10.09 7.55
CA LYS A 31 10.23 11.36 8.19
C LYS A 31 11.31 11.17 9.27
N TYR A 32 11.23 10.09 10.06
CA TYR A 32 12.20 9.80 11.12
C TYR A 32 13.60 9.48 10.57
N ILE A 33 13.67 8.63 9.55
CA ILE A 33 14.95 8.21 8.95
C ILE A 33 15.45 9.24 7.94
N GLY A 34 14.54 9.86 7.20
CA GLY A 34 14.80 10.75 6.05
C GLY A 34 14.63 10.02 4.71
N TYR A 35 13.73 10.54 3.86
CA TYR A 35 13.40 9.95 2.54
C TYR A 35 14.65 9.67 1.70
N ASN A 36 15.54 10.65 1.56
CA ASN A 36 16.77 10.52 0.78
C ASN A 36 17.73 9.45 1.33
N VAL A 37 17.80 9.29 2.66
CA VAL A 37 18.63 8.27 3.31
C VAL A 37 18.12 6.88 2.97
N ILE A 38 16.79 6.67 3.08
CA ILE A 38 16.16 5.40 2.74
C ILE A 38 16.43 5.05 1.27
N VAL A 39 16.20 5.99 0.37
CA VAL A 39 16.42 5.80 -1.08
C VAL A 39 17.88 5.42 -1.37
N ALA A 40 18.84 6.11 -0.75
CA ALA A 40 20.26 5.83 -0.96
C ALA A 40 20.65 4.42 -0.51
N VAL A 41 20.20 4.02 0.69
CA VAL A 41 20.51 2.69 1.24
C VAL A 41 19.82 1.57 0.45
N VAL A 42 18.54 1.73 0.10
CA VAL A 42 17.80 0.74 -0.69
C VAL A 42 18.44 0.56 -2.06
N LYS A 43 18.77 1.65 -2.77
CA LYS A 43 19.45 1.58 -4.08
C LYS A 43 20.80 0.89 -4.00
N GLU A 44 21.63 1.21 -2.99
CA GLU A 44 22.93 0.57 -2.82
C GLU A 44 22.78 -0.94 -2.58
N LEU A 45 21.90 -1.35 -1.67
CA LEU A 45 21.69 -2.76 -1.37
C LEU A 45 21.09 -3.52 -2.56
N ALA A 46 20.09 -2.95 -3.24
CA ALA A 46 19.48 -3.54 -4.42
C ALA A 46 20.53 -3.79 -5.52
N ASN A 47 21.37 -2.78 -5.83
CA ASN A 47 22.41 -2.89 -6.84
C ASN A 47 23.50 -3.90 -6.45
N SER A 48 24.01 -3.84 -5.21
CA SER A 48 25.09 -4.73 -4.76
C SER A 48 24.65 -6.19 -4.66
N MET A 49 23.37 -6.43 -4.35
CA MET A 49 22.81 -7.78 -4.25
C MET A 49 22.17 -8.27 -5.55
N LEU A 50 22.01 -7.42 -6.56
CA LEU A 50 21.34 -7.70 -7.84
C LEU A 50 19.90 -8.21 -7.63
N VAL A 51 19.12 -7.46 -6.86
CA VAL A 51 17.68 -7.73 -6.58
C VAL A 51 16.86 -6.57 -7.09
N ASP A 52 15.76 -6.87 -7.78
CA ASP A 52 14.78 -5.87 -8.15
C ASP A 52 13.97 -5.45 -6.92
N VAL A 53 14.04 -4.17 -6.57
CA VAL A 53 13.37 -3.60 -5.39
C VAL A 53 12.50 -2.42 -5.81
N ALA A 54 11.21 -2.49 -5.47
CA ALA A 54 10.34 -1.32 -5.46
C ALA A 54 10.36 -0.69 -4.05
N LEU A 55 10.53 0.62 -3.98
CA LEU A 55 10.42 1.37 -2.73
C LEU A 55 9.09 2.12 -2.71
N HIS A 56 8.26 1.82 -1.71
CA HIS A 56 6.86 2.24 -1.63
C HIS A 56 6.59 3.07 -0.36
N LEU A 57 5.88 4.20 -0.52
CA LEU A 57 5.32 4.97 0.59
C LEU A 57 3.91 4.46 0.89
N ASP A 58 3.73 3.95 2.11
CA ASP A 58 2.55 3.24 2.55
C ASP A 58 1.58 4.17 3.32
N HIS A 59 0.28 4.02 3.10
CA HIS A 59 -0.84 4.72 3.77
C HIS A 59 -0.70 6.25 3.88
N ALA A 60 -0.22 6.91 2.83
CA ALA A 60 -0.12 8.35 2.82
C ALA A 60 -1.49 9.01 2.62
N LYS A 61 -1.84 9.94 3.53
CA LYS A 61 -3.07 10.76 3.49
C LYS A 61 -2.81 12.20 3.09
N ASP A 62 -1.54 12.56 2.98
CA ASP A 62 -1.05 13.91 2.73
C ASP A 62 -0.30 13.97 1.39
N PHE A 63 -0.74 14.87 0.51
CA PHE A 63 -0.13 15.06 -0.80
C PHE A 63 1.32 15.55 -0.71
N ASP A 64 1.66 16.37 0.28
CA ASP A 64 3.02 16.88 0.44
C ASP A 64 3.99 15.76 0.81
N ALA A 65 3.58 14.82 1.68
CA ALA A 65 4.38 13.64 2.00
C ALA A 65 4.60 12.72 0.78
N ILE A 66 3.58 12.56 -0.06
CA ILE A 66 3.68 11.82 -1.32
C ILE A 66 4.67 12.51 -2.26
N LYS A 67 4.58 13.82 -2.39
CA LYS A 67 5.50 14.62 -3.20
C LYS A 67 6.94 14.48 -2.72
N ASP A 68 7.18 14.59 -1.41
CA ASP A 68 8.51 14.45 -0.81
C ASP A 68 9.12 13.06 -1.10
N ALA A 69 8.30 12.00 -1.01
CA ALA A 69 8.74 10.64 -1.33
C ALA A 69 9.11 10.49 -2.81
N ILE A 70 8.27 10.99 -3.71
CA ILE A 70 8.52 10.95 -5.17
C ILE A 70 9.77 11.76 -5.52
N ASP A 71 9.92 12.98 -4.99
CA ASP A 71 11.06 13.85 -5.24
C ASP A 71 12.37 13.23 -4.68
N ALA A 72 12.31 12.45 -3.59
CA ALA A 72 13.42 11.69 -3.05
C ALA A 72 13.81 10.47 -3.90
N GLY A 73 12.88 9.93 -4.70
CA GLY A 73 13.13 8.81 -5.60
C GLY A 73 12.48 7.48 -5.18
N TYR A 74 11.36 7.53 -4.48
CA TYR A 74 10.46 6.38 -4.32
C TYR A 74 9.90 5.99 -5.69
N SER A 75 9.76 4.69 -5.92
CA SER A 75 9.24 4.14 -7.19
C SER A 75 7.74 3.90 -7.16
N SER A 76 7.14 3.92 -5.98
CA SER A 76 5.72 3.71 -5.77
C SER A 76 5.22 4.46 -4.54
N VAL A 77 3.97 4.92 -4.57
CA VAL A 77 3.31 5.60 -3.45
C VAL A 77 1.87 5.15 -3.32
N MET A 78 1.33 5.16 -2.11
CA MET A 78 -0.08 4.95 -1.86
C MET A 78 -0.74 6.25 -1.41
N PHE A 79 -1.91 6.57 -1.97
CA PHE A 79 -2.82 7.55 -1.39
C PHE A 79 -3.99 6.82 -0.70
N ASP A 80 -4.02 6.88 0.62
CA ASP A 80 -5.10 6.32 1.43
C ASP A 80 -6.22 7.36 1.63
N GLY A 81 -7.18 7.33 0.72
CA GLY A 81 -8.41 8.11 0.79
C GLY A 81 -9.61 7.30 1.31
N SER A 82 -9.41 6.11 1.89
CA SER A 82 -10.47 5.19 2.30
C SER A 82 -11.47 5.77 3.30
N SER A 83 -11.02 6.71 4.14
CA SER A 83 -11.85 7.43 5.10
C SER A 83 -12.64 8.61 4.51
N LEU A 84 -12.42 8.97 3.25
CA LEU A 84 -13.08 10.07 2.57
C LEU A 84 -14.37 9.60 1.89
N PRO A 85 -15.32 10.52 1.62
CA PRO A 85 -16.42 10.21 0.72
C PRO A 85 -15.91 9.73 -0.63
N PHE A 86 -16.55 8.72 -1.23
CA PHE A 86 -16.10 8.04 -2.45
C PHE A 86 -15.69 8.99 -3.59
N LYS A 87 -16.47 10.04 -3.85
CA LYS A 87 -16.13 11.04 -4.88
C LYS A 87 -14.86 11.83 -4.55
N GLU A 88 -14.70 12.21 -3.28
CA GLU A 88 -13.52 12.94 -2.82
C GLU A 88 -12.27 12.06 -2.88
N ASN A 89 -12.39 10.78 -2.53
CA ASN A 89 -11.33 9.80 -2.70
C ASN A 89 -10.90 9.74 -4.18
N ILE A 90 -11.84 9.58 -5.11
CA ILE A 90 -11.53 9.58 -6.55
C ILE A 90 -10.81 10.86 -6.98
N GLU A 91 -11.32 12.03 -6.60
CA GLU A 91 -10.75 13.32 -7.02
C GLU A 91 -9.30 13.49 -6.52
N LYS A 92 -9.04 13.18 -5.24
CA LYS A 92 -7.71 13.29 -4.65
C LYS A 92 -6.75 12.25 -5.18
N THR A 93 -7.20 10.99 -5.30
CA THR A 93 -6.37 9.91 -5.85
C THR A 93 -5.96 10.23 -7.29
N ARG A 94 -6.87 10.75 -8.12
CA ARG A 94 -6.55 11.15 -9.49
C ARG A 94 -5.47 12.21 -9.55
N LEU A 95 -5.51 13.23 -8.67
CA LEU A 95 -4.46 14.26 -8.60
C LEU A 95 -3.09 13.66 -8.24
N VAL A 96 -3.07 12.68 -7.34
CA VAL A 96 -1.85 11.94 -7.00
C VAL A 96 -1.34 11.15 -8.21
N VAL A 97 -2.23 10.44 -8.91
CA VAL A 97 -1.88 9.66 -10.10
C VAL A 97 -1.30 10.56 -11.19
N GLU A 98 -1.94 11.69 -11.50
CA GLU A 98 -1.43 12.66 -12.49
C GLU A 98 -0.02 13.16 -12.14
N PHE A 99 0.21 13.47 -10.86
CA PHE A 99 1.51 13.93 -10.39
C PHE A 99 2.59 12.84 -10.44
N ALA A 100 2.26 11.64 -9.98
CA ALA A 100 3.18 10.49 -9.89
C ALA A 100 3.53 9.94 -11.28
N HIS A 101 2.54 9.74 -12.15
CA HIS A 101 2.74 9.22 -13.50
C HIS A 101 3.61 10.14 -14.36
N ALA A 102 3.49 11.46 -14.20
CA ALA A 102 4.38 12.42 -14.87
C ALA A 102 5.87 12.24 -14.48
N ARG A 103 6.16 11.47 -13.43
CA ARG A 103 7.50 11.16 -12.90
C ARG A 103 7.86 9.68 -12.99
N GLY A 104 6.99 8.86 -13.63
CA GLY A 104 7.20 7.42 -13.77
C GLY A 104 7.06 6.64 -12.48
N VAL A 105 6.28 7.14 -11.51
CA VAL A 105 6.02 6.51 -10.21
C VAL A 105 4.62 5.90 -10.20
N SER A 106 4.52 4.64 -9.75
CA SER A 106 3.25 3.92 -9.64
C SER A 106 2.45 4.38 -8.42
N VAL A 107 1.12 4.30 -8.53
CA VAL A 107 0.19 4.72 -7.47
C VAL A 107 -0.72 3.58 -7.06
N GLU A 108 -0.80 3.36 -5.76
CA GLU A 108 -1.80 2.54 -5.09
C GLU A 108 -2.91 3.44 -4.54
N GLY A 109 -4.16 3.02 -4.71
CA GLY A 109 -5.31 3.64 -4.06
C GLY A 109 -6.03 2.63 -3.19
N GLU A 110 -6.89 3.08 -2.27
CA GLU A 110 -7.63 2.19 -1.36
C GLU A 110 -9.14 2.43 -1.40
N LEU A 111 -9.88 1.32 -1.37
CA LEU A 111 -11.33 1.28 -1.21
C LEU A 111 -11.76 0.30 -0.12
N GLY A 112 -12.79 0.70 0.61
CA GLY A 112 -13.21 0.01 1.83
C GLY A 112 -12.33 0.44 2.99
N THR A 113 -12.59 -0.10 4.17
CA THR A 113 -11.79 0.21 5.36
C THR A 113 -11.15 -1.06 5.91
N ILE A 114 -9.88 -0.95 6.26
CA ILE A 114 -9.14 -2.02 6.92
C ILE A 114 -9.28 -1.81 8.42
N GLY A 115 -9.73 -2.83 9.15
CA GLY A 115 -9.92 -2.74 10.59
C GLY A 115 -8.60 -2.69 11.36
N GLY A 116 -8.68 -2.46 12.67
CA GLY A 116 -7.53 -2.43 13.56
C GLY A 116 -6.99 -1.02 13.81
N THR A 117 -5.74 -0.93 14.24
CA THR A 117 -5.09 0.36 14.54
C THR A 117 -3.79 0.45 13.78
N GLU A 118 -3.65 1.50 12.98
CA GLU A 118 -2.43 1.84 12.26
C GLU A 118 -2.22 3.35 12.28
N GLU A 119 -0.99 3.78 12.57
CA GLU A 119 -0.57 5.19 12.62
C GLU A 119 -1.52 6.12 13.43
N GLY A 120 -2.04 5.59 14.56
CA GLY A 120 -2.93 6.34 15.43
C GLY A 120 -4.40 6.40 14.99
N VAL A 121 -4.74 5.78 13.86
CA VAL A 121 -6.13 5.63 13.39
C VAL A 121 -6.64 4.24 13.76
N SER A 122 -7.81 4.18 14.40
CA SER A 122 -8.47 2.93 14.79
C SER A 122 -9.80 2.80 14.08
N VAL A 123 -10.00 1.65 13.40
CA VAL A 123 -11.27 1.26 12.79
C VAL A 123 -11.83 0.07 13.55
N SER A 124 -13.04 0.21 14.12
CA SER A 124 -13.70 -0.88 14.84
C SER A 124 -14.24 -1.93 13.88
N GLU A 125 -14.54 -3.14 14.41
CA GLU A 125 -15.18 -4.20 13.60
C GLU A 125 -16.52 -3.77 13.02
N GLU A 126 -17.26 -2.86 13.70
CA GLU A 126 -18.57 -2.37 13.30
C GLU A 126 -18.49 -1.29 12.23
N ASP A 127 -17.37 -0.58 12.15
CA ASP A 127 -17.14 0.51 11.19
C ASP A 127 -16.41 0.06 9.92
N LYS A 128 -16.15 -1.25 9.76
CA LYS A 128 -15.53 -1.79 8.55
C LYS A 128 -16.45 -1.70 7.35
N GLU A 129 -15.94 -1.14 6.30
CA GLU A 129 -16.59 -1.13 5.00
C GLU A 129 -15.88 -2.09 4.04
N TYR A 130 -16.63 -3.04 3.49
CA TYR A 130 -16.12 -3.92 2.44
C TYR A 130 -16.12 -3.20 1.09
N THR A 131 -15.09 -3.43 0.29
CA THR A 131 -15.03 -2.90 -1.07
C THR A 131 -16.12 -3.53 -1.95
N ARG A 132 -16.95 -2.69 -2.58
CA ARG A 132 -17.95 -3.17 -3.53
C ARG A 132 -17.33 -3.30 -4.93
N PRO A 133 -17.54 -4.42 -5.66
CA PRO A 133 -16.96 -4.63 -7.00
C PRO A 133 -17.28 -3.49 -7.98
N ALA A 134 -18.51 -2.97 -7.98
CA ALA A 134 -18.91 -1.86 -8.85
C ALA A 134 -18.16 -0.54 -8.54
N ASP A 135 -17.85 -0.30 -7.25
CA ASP A 135 -17.07 0.86 -6.85
C ASP A 135 -15.59 0.68 -7.25
N ALA A 136 -15.04 -0.53 -7.14
CA ALA A 136 -13.69 -0.84 -7.60
C ALA A 136 -13.51 -0.55 -9.10
N VAL A 137 -14.45 -1.00 -9.94
CA VAL A 137 -14.44 -0.71 -11.39
C VAL A 137 -14.47 0.81 -11.64
N THR A 138 -15.36 1.52 -10.96
CA THR A 138 -15.48 2.97 -11.12
C THR A 138 -14.22 3.69 -10.67
N PHE A 139 -13.69 3.31 -9.50
CA PHE A 139 -12.49 3.93 -8.93
C PHE A 139 -11.27 3.76 -9.82
N VAL A 140 -10.97 2.52 -10.25
CA VAL A 140 -9.81 2.24 -11.13
C VAL A 140 -9.92 3.05 -12.43
N ARG A 141 -11.11 3.06 -13.04
CA ARG A 141 -11.33 3.80 -14.30
C ARG A 141 -11.16 5.31 -14.14
N GLU A 142 -11.71 5.90 -13.07
CA GLU A 142 -11.75 7.36 -12.87
C GLU A 142 -10.44 7.91 -12.31
N THR A 143 -9.66 7.09 -11.59
CA THR A 143 -8.39 7.51 -10.98
C THR A 143 -7.18 7.16 -11.81
N GLY A 144 -7.21 6.01 -12.50
CA GLY A 144 -6.06 5.47 -13.22
C GLY A 144 -4.96 4.93 -12.31
N VAL A 145 -5.28 4.47 -11.10
CA VAL A 145 -4.31 3.79 -10.21
C VAL A 145 -3.71 2.55 -10.85
N ASP A 146 -2.47 2.25 -10.51
CA ASP A 146 -1.76 1.05 -10.99
C ASP A 146 -2.09 -0.19 -10.16
N VAL A 147 -2.49 0.01 -8.90
CA VAL A 147 -2.74 -1.05 -7.91
C VAL A 147 -3.90 -0.61 -7.01
N LEU A 148 -4.75 -1.54 -6.59
CA LEU A 148 -5.90 -1.26 -5.72
C LEU A 148 -5.85 -2.07 -4.44
N ALA A 149 -5.77 -1.39 -3.30
CA ALA A 149 -5.99 -1.98 -1.98
C ALA A 149 -7.50 -2.11 -1.70
N VAL A 150 -7.90 -3.26 -1.17
CA VAL A 150 -9.31 -3.61 -1.00
C VAL A 150 -9.64 -4.07 0.41
N GLY A 151 -10.72 -3.53 0.98
CA GLY A 151 -11.30 -3.95 2.25
C GLY A 151 -12.09 -5.25 2.09
N ILE A 152 -11.54 -6.36 2.57
CA ILE A 152 -12.14 -7.70 2.52
C ILE A 152 -12.31 -8.35 3.90
N GLY A 153 -12.16 -7.57 4.97
CA GLY A 153 -12.33 -8.02 6.36
C GLY A 153 -11.03 -8.35 7.09
N THR A 154 -9.89 -7.98 6.56
CA THR A 154 -8.59 -8.02 7.24
C THR A 154 -8.47 -6.90 8.27
N ASN A 155 -7.45 -6.99 9.15
CA ASN A 155 -7.16 -6.01 10.20
C ASN A 155 -5.67 -5.73 10.29
N HIS A 156 -5.32 -4.47 10.52
CA HIS A 156 -3.97 -4.10 10.93
C HIS A 156 -3.67 -4.54 12.37
N GLY A 157 -2.44 -5.00 12.60
CA GLY A 157 -1.97 -5.45 13.90
C GLY A 157 -2.38 -6.89 14.27
N GLN A 158 -2.34 -7.22 15.56
CA GLN A 158 -2.74 -8.53 16.04
C GLN A 158 -4.26 -8.62 16.16
N PHE A 159 -4.83 -9.62 15.54
CA PHE A 159 -6.27 -9.89 15.64
C PHE A 159 -6.64 -10.31 17.07
N LYS A 160 -7.58 -9.58 17.66
CA LYS A 160 -8.17 -9.93 18.96
C LYS A 160 -9.35 -10.89 18.83
N SER A 161 -9.85 -11.11 17.60
CA SER A 161 -11.00 -11.97 17.29
C SER A 161 -10.74 -12.79 16.03
N LYS A 162 -11.58 -13.78 15.77
CA LYS A 162 -11.52 -14.58 14.53
C LYS A 162 -11.74 -13.67 13.32
N THR A 163 -10.76 -13.59 12.43
CA THR A 163 -10.91 -12.90 11.14
C THR A 163 -11.96 -13.58 10.27
N ASN A 164 -12.76 -12.78 9.61
CA ASN A 164 -13.71 -13.24 8.61
C ASN A 164 -13.33 -12.65 7.24
N VAL A 165 -12.21 -13.14 6.72
CA VAL A 165 -11.71 -12.71 5.41
C VAL A 165 -12.65 -13.19 4.33
N LYS A 166 -13.11 -12.27 3.47
CA LYS A 166 -14.09 -12.52 2.42
C LYS A 166 -13.40 -12.92 1.11
N ILE A 167 -12.80 -14.11 1.06
CA ILE A 167 -12.13 -14.62 -0.16
C ILE A 167 -13.06 -14.64 -1.39
N PRO A 168 -14.36 -15.00 -1.29
CA PRO A 168 -15.27 -14.89 -2.44
C PRO A 168 -15.39 -13.46 -2.97
N LEU A 169 -15.43 -12.45 -2.09
CA LEU A 169 -15.48 -11.04 -2.47
C LEU A 169 -14.17 -10.61 -3.17
N LEU A 170 -13.01 -11.04 -2.66
CA LEU A 170 -11.72 -10.79 -3.33
C LEU A 170 -11.71 -11.31 -4.77
N LYS A 171 -12.19 -12.55 -4.96
CA LYS A 171 -12.29 -13.16 -6.30
C LYS A 171 -13.25 -12.40 -7.22
N GLU A 172 -14.38 -11.92 -6.68
CA GLU A 172 -15.33 -11.12 -7.42
C GLU A 172 -14.70 -9.79 -7.87
N ILE A 173 -14.06 -9.05 -6.96
CA ILE A 173 -13.35 -7.80 -7.29
C ILE A 173 -12.28 -8.07 -8.35
N HIS A 174 -11.42 -9.08 -8.15
CA HIS A 174 -10.37 -9.45 -9.10
C HIS A 174 -10.92 -9.77 -10.50
N SER A 175 -12.12 -10.32 -10.60
CA SER A 175 -12.73 -10.66 -11.89
C SER A 175 -13.24 -9.45 -12.70
N VAL A 176 -13.35 -8.27 -12.08
CA VAL A 176 -13.95 -7.07 -12.70
C VAL A 176 -12.99 -5.89 -12.82
N VAL A 177 -11.78 -5.97 -12.27
CA VAL A 177 -10.73 -4.95 -12.44
C VAL A 177 -9.48 -5.56 -13.06
N ASP A 178 -8.78 -4.78 -13.87
CA ASP A 178 -7.57 -5.22 -14.60
C ASP A 178 -6.27 -4.89 -13.87
N VAL A 179 -6.34 -4.19 -12.72
CA VAL A 179 -5.16 -3.85 -11.91
C VAL A 179 -4.90 -4.91 -10.84
N PRO A 180 -3.64 -5.12 -10.43
CA PRO A 180 -3.31 -5.94 -9.27
C PRO A 180 -4.04 -5.47 -8.01
N LEU A 181 -4.41 -6.42 -7.14
CA LEU A 181 -5.03 -6.15 -5.85
C LEU A 181 -4.01 -6.27 -4.73
N VAL A 182 -4.13 -5.39 -3.72
CA VAL A 182 -3.35 -5.44 -2.48
C VAL A 182 -4.28 -5.77 -1.31
N ILE A 183 -3.77 -6.58 -0.38
CA ILE A 183 -4.43 -6.93 0.86
C ILE A 183 -3.59 -6.39 2.01
N HIS A 184 -4.08 -5.34 2.66
CA HIS A 184 -3.51 -4.85 3.91
C HIS A 184 -4.01 -5.66 5.11
N GLY A 185 -3.28 -5.59 6.23
CA GLY A 185 -3.70 -6.25 7.46
C GLY A 185 -3.62 -7.78 7.44
N GLY A 186 -2.67 -8.34 6.69
CA GLY A 186 -2.51 -9.79 6.52
C GLY A 186 -1.84 -10.53 7.69
N THR A 187 -1.24 -9.84 8.65
CA THR A 187 -0.40 -10.47 9.71
C THR A 187 -1.12 -11.52 10.55
N GLY A 188 -2.41 -11.43 10.72
CA GLY A 188 -3.20 -12.39 11.52
C GLY A 188 -4.09 -13.32 10.70
N VAL A 189 -3.99 -13.26 9.37
CA VAL A 189 -4.72 -14.16 8.48
C VAL A 189 -4.15 -15.57 8.63
N LYS A 190 -5.01 -16.57 8.68
CA LYS A 190 -4.58 -17.95 8.82
C LYS A 190 -4.02 -18.48 7.51
N GLU A 191 -3.09 -19.45 7.60
CA GLU A 191 -2.46 -20.10 6.44
C GLU A 191 -3.47 -20.78 5.52
N GLU A 192 -4.64 -21.17 6.06
CA GLU A 192 -5.74 -21.83 5.33
C GLU A 192 -6.67 -20.85 4.58
N ASP A 193 -6.61 -19.54 4.86
CA ASP A 193 -7.38 -18.47 4.23
C ASP A 193 -6.55 -17.79 3.14
#